data_aebbac9d0f4870e3310a6a5808fec111
#
_entry.id   aebbac9d0f4870e3310a6a5808fec111
#
_cell.length_a   1.000
_cell.length_b   1.000
_cell.length_c   1.000
_cell.angle_alpha   90.00
_cell.angle_beta   90.00
_cell.angle_gamma   90.00
#
_symmetry.space_group_name_H-M   'P 1'
#
loop_
_entity.id
_entity.type
_entity.pdbx_description
1 polymer ?
#
loop_
_entity_poly.entity_id
_entity_poly.type
_entity_poly.pdbx_seq_one_letter_code
_entity_poly.pdbx_strand_id
1 'polypeptide(L)'
;LHTRTRRQRQMCIRDRVGVVFFTGDFKFDHTPPDGQPSDLARMAHYGDKGVLCLLSDSTNSEVTGFTPSEYSVFPNLDRYIATAEGRVMVTTFASSTHRVAMLLELAMKNGRKVGLLGRSMLNVVGKARELGYMRFPDDLFFPIKQIRDLPDRETFLLMTGSQGESMAALSRISRGEHQHVQLKTSDTVIFSASPIPGNTISVMHTIDKLIKLGAKVIYGKDKGIHVSGHGCQEDQKWMLGLTRPKYFIPVHGEYRMQVLHGRTAVSMGVHPENVLVMENGDVAELRPDSLLQGSPVKSGVELLDSSRTGIVDTRVLKERQQLADDGVITVLTPISTDGVMVAPPRVNLRGVITNVDAKTMVNWTEREINWVLENRWKQLVLKTGGKSVEVDWICLLYTSDAADEFSC
;
A
#
# COMPACT_ATOMS: atom_id res chain seq x y z
N LEU A 1 -18.30 23.70 -4.24
CA LEU A 1 -17.22 24.36 -4.95
C LEU A 1 -16.43 23.37 -5.80
N HIS A 2 -16.71 23.35 -7.09
CA HIS A 2 -15.84 23.39 -8.24
C HIS A 2 -15.51 22.08 -8.94
N THR A 3 -16.44 21.70 -9.74
CA THR A 3 -16.41 20.59 -10.67
C THR A 3 -15.42 20.75 -11.85
N ARG A 4 -14.85 21.92 -12.06
CA ARG A 4 -13.88 22.18 -13.14
C ARG A 4 -12.40 22.01 -12.74
N THR A 5 -12.09 21.77 -11.48
CA THR A 5 -10.71 21.82 -10.95
C THR A 5 -10.11 20.46 -10.58
N ARG A 6 -10.77 19.33 -10.81
CA ARG A 6 -10.20 18.00 -10.56
C ARG A 6 -9.04 17.61 -11.47
N ARG A 7 -8.82 18.33 -12.57
CA ARG A 7 -7.75 18.05 -13.55
C ARG A 7 -6.41 18.64 -13.17
N GLN A 8 -6.42 19.57 -12.24
CA GLN A 8 -5.22 20.24 -11.79
C GLN A 8 -5.34 20.35 -10.29
N ARG A 9 -4.73 19.41 -9.60
CA ARG A 9 -4.48 19.54 -8.16
C ARG A 9 -3.44 20.63 -7.87
N GLN A 10 -3.40 21.64 -8.74
CA GLN A 10 -2.51 22.77 -8.64
C GLN A 10 -3.15 23.82 -7.75
N MET A 11 -2.51 24.13 -6.66
CA MET A 11 -2.95 25.16 -5.74
C MET A 11 -2.05 26.38 -5.90
N CYS A 12 -2.64 27.51 -6.31
CA CYS A 12 -1.98 28.80 -6.27
C CYS A 12 -2.52 29.60 -5.11
N ILE A 13 -1.70 29.82 -4.08
CA ILE A 13 -2.03 30.67 -2.96
C ILE A 13 -1.33 32.00 -3.17
N ARG A 14 -2.10 33.08 -3.31
CA ARG A 14 -1.61 34.45 -3.27
C ARG A 14 -2.14 35.11 -2.01
N ASP A 15 -1.32 35.07 -0.99
CA ASP A 15 -1.61 35.70 0.27
C ASP A 15 -0.59 36.84 0.49
N ARG A 16 -0.03 36.97 1.68
CA ARG A 16 0.81 38.08 2.10
C ARG A 16 2.19 38.13 1.46
N VAL A 17 2.73 36.97 1.04
CA VAL A 17 4.11 36.83 0.54
C VAL A 17 4.22 36.76 -0.98
N GLY A 18 3.25 36.13 -1.67
CA GLY A 18 3.30 35.95 -3.12
C GLY A 18 2.57 34.71 -3.60
N VAL A 19 2.78 34.35 -4.87
CA VAL A 19 2.17 33.14 -5.47
C VAL A 19 3.01 31.92 -5.11
N VAL A 20 2.42 30.97 -4.39
CA VAL A 20 2.97 29.62 -4.20
C VAL A 20 2.21 28.67 -5.11
N PHE A 21 2.94 27.97 -5.97
CA PHE A 21 2.36 27.02 -6.93
C PHE A 21 2.69 25.59 -6.49
N PHE A 22 1.68 24.77 -6.25
CA PHE A 22 1.83 23.35 -5.93
C PHE A 22 1.23 22.50 -7.03
N THR A 23 2.06 21.64 -7.65
CA THR A 23 1.61 20.81 -8.78
C THR A 23 0.68 19.68 -8.38
N GLY A 24 0.84 19.12 -7.19
CA GLY A 24 0.39 17.76 -6.93
C GLY A 24 1.09 16.79 -7.87
N ASP A 25 0.61 15.55 -7.95
CA ASP A 25 1.07 14.59 -8.95
C ASP A 25 0.61 15.07 -10.33
N PHE A 26 1.51 15.17 -11.30
CA PHE A 26 1.18 15.68 -12.63
C PHE A 26 1.96 15.01 -13.75
N LYS A 27 1.42 15.04 -14.94
CA LYS A 27 2.08 14.90 -16.24
C LYS A 27 1.40 15.79 -17.27
N PHE A 28 2.10 16.14 -18.31
CA PHE A 28 1.50 16.85 -19.44
C PHE A 28 1.04 15.84 -20.51
N ASP A 29 -0.25 15.50 -20.49
CA ASP A 29 -0.84 14.64 -21.49
C ASP A 29 -1.44 15.50 -22.61
N HIS A 30 -0.83 15.44 -23.79
CA HIS A 30 -1.27 16.23 -24.95
C HIS A 30 -2.46 15.60 -25.68
N THR A 31 -2.71 14.30 -25.46
CA THR A 31 -3.82 13.54 -26.04
C THR A 31 -4.55 12.73 -24.97
N PRO A 32 -5.09 13.41 -23.93
CA PRO A 32 -5.73 12.72 -22.84
C PRO A 32 -7.00 12.01 -23.30
N PRO A 33 -7.36 10.88 -22.68
CA PRO A 33 -8.52 10.06 -23.08
C PRO A 33 -9.85 10.83 -23.08
N ASP A 34 -9.97 11.84 -22.23
CA ASP A 34 -11.17 12.66 -22.11
C ASP A 34 -11.16 13.91 -23.02
N GLY A 35 -10.14 14.05 -23.87
CA GLY A 35 -9.98 15.16 -24.81
C GLY A 35 -9.71 16.51 -24.14
N GLN A 36 -9.33 16.55 -22.85
CA GLN A 36 -9.12 17.81 -22.14
C GLN A 36 -7.68 17.91 -21.60
N PRO A 37 -6.80 18.59 -22.35
CA PRO A 37 -5.40 18.76 -21.96
C PRO A 37 -5.26 19.65 -20.72
N SER A 38 -4.07 19.65 -20.12
CA SER A 38 -3.69 20.54 -19.04
C SER A 38 -3.83 22.02 -19.45
N ASP A 39 -4.25 22.88 -18.53
CA ASP A 39 -4.43 24.31 -18.78
C ASP A 39 -3.08 25.06 -18.73
N LEU A 40 -2.26 24.86 -19.78
CA LEU A 40 -0.93 25.45 -19.89
C LEU A 40 -0.98 26.98 -19.92
N ALA A 41 -2.04 27.54 -20.55
CA ALA A 41 -2.22 28.98 -20.61
C ALA A 41 -2.36 29.60 -19.22
N ARG A 42 -3.08 28.94 -18.33
CA ARG A 42 -3.22 29.41 -16.94
C ARG A 42 -1.94 29.28 -16.15
N MET A 43 -1.15 28.23 -16.38
CA MET A 43 0.17 28.08 -15.76
C MET A 43 1.11 29.21 -16.18
N ALA A 44 1.21 29.46 -17.49
CA ALA A 44 2.00 30.56 -18.06
C ALA A 44 1.54 31.93 -17.50
N HIS A 45 0.24 32.16 -17.40
CA HIS A 45 -0.31 33.38 -16.81
C HIS A 45 0.17 33.62 -15.36
N TYR A 46 0.25 32.57 -14.55
CA TYR A 46 0.84 32.71 -13.19
C TYR A 46 2.35 32.90 -13.26
N GLY A 47 3.04 32.28 -14.21
CA GLY A 47 4.46 32.52 -14.47
C GLY A 47 4.73 33.99 -14.82
N ASP A 48 3.88 34.61 -15.64
CA ASP A 48 3.98 36.04 -15.99
C ASP A 48 3.68 36.95 -14.79
N LYS A 49 2.76 36.54 -13.90
CA LYS A 49 2.50 37.28 -12.65
C LYS A 49 3.62 37.17 -11.62
N GLY A 50 4.52 36.22 -11.80
CA GLY A 50 5.60 35.90 -10.88
C GLY A 50 5.19 34.84 -9.86
N VAL A 51 5.72 33.62 -10.00
CA VAL A 51 5.62 32.55 -9.01
C VAL A 51 6.76 32.69 -8.01
N LEU A 52 6.42 32.95 -6.75
CA LEU A 52 7.42 33.09 -5.69
C LEU A 52 8.06 31.73 -5.38
N CYS A 53 7.26 30.69 -5.21
CA CYS A 53 7.75 29.35 -4.93
C CYS A 53 6.95 28.29 -5.70
N LEU A 54 7.65 27.34 -6.32
CA LEU A 54 7.09 26.16 -6.94
C LEU A 54 7.42 24.94 -6.07
N LEU A 55 6.37 24.20 -5.66
CA LEU A 55 6.49 22.85 -5.10
C LEU A 55 6.07 21.86 -6.17
N SER A 56 6.97 20.99 -6.64
CA SER A 56 6.72 20.14 -7.82
C SER A 56 7.08 18.69 -7.61
N ASP A 57 6.22 17.81 -8.13
CA ASP A 57 6.37 16.34 -8.13
C ASP A 57 7.68 15.92 -8.79
N SER A 58 8.46 15.08 -8.08
CA SER A 58 9.80 14.63 -8.49
C SER A 58 9.86 13.15 -8.89
N THR A 59 8.74 12.43 -8.90
CA THR A 59 8.70 10.95 -8.96
C THR A 59 9.49 10.34 -10.12
N ASN A 60 9.47 10.94 -11.31
CA ASN A 60 10.18 10.42 -12.49
C ASN A 60 11.38 11.28 -12.90
N SER A 61 12.02 11.98 -11.99
CA SER A 61 13.18 12.84 -12.30
C SER A 61 14.39 12.09 -12.88
N GLU A 62 14.43 10.78 -12.70
CA GLU A 62 15.47 9.90 -13.27
C GLU A 62 15.18 9.47 -14.71
N VAL A 63 13.97 9.69 -15.20
CA VAL A 63 13.51 9.23 -16.51
C VAL A 63 13.58 10.38 -17.52
N THR A 64 14.36 10.20 -18.56
CA THR A 64 14.50 11.17 -19.64
C THR A 64 13.26 11.21 -20.55
N GLY A 65 13.04 12.33 -21.23
CA GLY A 65 11.94 12.51 -22.18
C GLY A 65 10.63 12.90 -21.48
N PHE A 66 9.55 12.82 -22.25
CA PHE A 66 8.17 13.06 -21.78
C PHE A 66 7.49 11.77 -21.32
N THR A 67 6.57 11.89 -20.40
CA THR A 67 5.68 10.78 -20.05
C THR A 67 4.70 10.54 -21.21
N PRO A 68 4.56 9.29 -21.70
CA PRO A 68 3.61 8.99 -22.77
C PRO A 68 2.17 9.30 -22.36
N SER A 69 1.33 9.60 -23.36
CA SER A 69 -0.10 9.79 -23.15
C SER A 69 -0.75 8.57 -22.51
N GLU A 70 -1.74 8.80 -21.67
CA GLU A 70 -2.57 7.73 -21.08
C GLU A 70 -3.27 6.90 -22.18
N TYR A 71 -3.63 7.54 -23.30
CA TYR A 71 -4.26 6.85 -24.45
C TYR A 71 -3.31 5.87 -25.16
N SER A 72 -2.00 6.01 -25.01
CA SER A 72 -1.02 5.14 -25.65
C SER A 72 -1.14 3.65 -25.27
N VAL A 73 -1.76 3.34 -24.13
CA VAL A 73 -1.98 1.95 -23.69
C VAL A 73 -3.23 1.31 -24.30
N PHE A 74 -4.13 2.12 -24.87
CA PHE A 74 -5.43 1.66 -25.40
C PHE A 74 -5.30 0.53 -26.44
N PRO A 75 -4.44 0.65 -27.50
CA PRO A 75 -4.34 -0.39 -28.53
C PRO A 75 -3.85 -1.74 -27.97
N ASN A 76 -2.92 -1.71 -27.04
CA ASN A 76 -2.40 -2.93 -26.43
C ASN A 76 -3.42 -3.59 -25.49
N LEU A 77 -4.10 -2.81 -24.67
CA LEU A 77 -5.18 -3.32 -23.81
C LEU A 77 -6.30 -3.90 -24.64
N ASP A 78 -6.74 -3.21 -25.73
CA ASP A 78 -7.76 -3.71 -26.65
C ASP A 78 -7.38 -5.07 -27.25
N ARG A 79 -6.15 -5.18 -27.77
CA ARG A 79 -5.65 -6.43 -28.33
C ARG A 79 -5.71 -7.58 -27.32
N TYR A 80 -5.25 -7.37 -26.08
CA TYR A 80 -5.26 -8.42 -25.07
C TYR A 80 -6.67 -8.80 -24.61
N ILE A 81 -7.59 -7.82 -24.53
CA ILE A 81 -9.00 -8.05 -24.16
C ILE A 81 -9.74 -8.78 -25.27
N ALA A 82 -9.54 -8.37 -26.53
CA ALA A 82 -10.19 -8.95 -27.70
C ALA A 82 -9.77 -10.40 -27.95
N THR A 83 -8.48 -10.71 -27.72
CA THR A 83 -7.92 -12.06 -27.96
C THR A 83 -8.08 -13.02 -26.77
N ALA A 84 -8.65 -12.56 -25.67
CA ALA A 84 -8.87 -13.42 -24.51
C ALA A 84 -10.06 -14.37 -24.74
N GLU A 85 -9.81 -15.67 -24.65
CA GLU A 85 -10.83 -16.72 -24.86
C GLU A 85 -11.77 -16.89 -23.66
N GLY A 86 -11.24 -16.71 -22.44
CA GLY A 86 -11.95 -16.79 -21.17
C GLY A 86 -12.29 -15.43 -20.58
N ARG A 87 -12.43 -15.40 -19.25
CA ARG A 87 -12.65 -14.15 -18.50
C ARG A 87 -11.42 -13.27 -18.56
N VAL A 88 -11.65 -11.96 -18.61
CA VAL A 88 -10.59 -10.95 -18.48
C VAL A 88 -10.65 -10.36 -17.07
N MET A 89 -9.52 -10.37 -16.40
CA MET A 89 -9.35 -9.74 -15.09
C MET A 89 -8.30 -8.64 -15.22
N VAL A 90 -8.66 -7.40 -14.93
CA VAL A 90 -7.71 -6.28 -14.98
C VAL A 90 -7.56 -5.67 -13.61
N THR A 91 -6.31 -5.55 -13.16
CA THR A 91 -5.98 -4.83 -11.94
C THR A 91 -5.30 -3.50 -12.26
N THR A 92 -5.77 -2.44 -11.62
CA THR A 92 -5.24 -1.08 -11.76
C THR A 92 -5.51 -0.27 -10.49
N PHE A 93 -4.90 0.91 -10.40
CA PHE A 93 -5.23 1.86 -9.34
C PHE A 93 -6.65 2.41 -9.53
N ALA A 94 -7.48 2.32 -8.49
CA ALA A 94 -8.82 2.89 -8.53
C ALA A 94 -8.83 4.41 -8.75
N SER A 95 -7.77 5.11 -8.31
CA SER A 95 -7.59 6.55 -8.50
C SER A 95 -7.28 6.94 -9.94
N SER A 96 -6.82 6.02 -10.79
CA SER A 96 -6.55 6.25 -12.20
C SER A 96 -7.86 6.24 -13.02
N THR A 97 -8.68 7.27 -12.83
CA THR A 97 -10.04 7.34 -13.39
C THR A 97 -10.06 7.27 -14.92
N HIS A 98 -9.08 7.85 -15.62
CA HIS A 98 -8.93 7.73 -17.06
C HIS A 98 -8.69 6.29 -17.49
N ARG A 99 -7.79 5.57 -16.82
CA ARG A 99 -7.53 4.16 -17.09
C ARG A 99 -8.78 3.31 -16.84
N VAL A 100 -9.47 3.55 -15.72
CA VAL A 100 -10.73 2.87 -15.41
C VAL A 100 -11.76 3.12 -16.49
N ALA A 101 -11.96 4.36 -16.94
CA ALA A 101 -12.89 4.70 -18.01
C ALA A 101 -12.53 4.00 -19.32
N MET A 102 -11.25 4.01 -19.73
CA MET A 102 -10.79 3.29 -20.92
C MET A 102 -11.04 1.78 -20.83
N LEU A 103 -10.82 1.18 -19.67
CA LEU A 103 -11.07 -0.26 -19.48
C LEU A 103 -12.55 -0.60 -19.55
N LEU A 104 -13.44 0.25 -19.04
CA LEU A 104 -14.89 0.11 -19.20
C LEU A 104 -15.32 0.23 -20.66
N GLU A 105 -14.76 1.20 -21.42
CA GLU A 105 -14.97 1.35 -22.85
C GLU A 105 -14.53 0.10 -23.63
N LEU A 106 -13.34 -0.41 -23.33
CA LEU A 106 -12.81 -1.61 -23.95
C LEU A 106 -13.63 -2.87 -23.61
N ALA A 107 -14.13 -3.00 -22.39
CA ALA A 107 -15.05 -4.08 -22.03
C ALA A 107 -16.33 -4.01 -22.86
N MET A 108 -16.95 -2.83 -22.95
CA MET A 108 -18.15 -2.61 -23.75
C MET A 108 -17.91 -2.88 -25.24
N LYS A 109 -16.82 -2.35 -25.81
CA LYS A 109 -16.42 -2.57 -27.20
C LYS A 109 -16.28 -4.06 -27.54
N ASN A 110 -15.78 -4.84 -26.61
CA ASN A 110 -15.55 -6.29 -26.80
C ASN A 110 -16.72 -7.16 -26.30
N GLY A 111 -17.91 -6.58 -26.09
CA GLY A 111 -19.12 -7.30 -25.70
C GLY A 111 -19.05 -7.94 -24.31
N ARG A 112 -18.24 -7.40 -23.41
CA ARG A 112 -18.04 -7.94 -22.08
C ARG A 112 -18.80 -7.16 -21.02
N LYS A 113 -19.43 -7.84 -20.08
CA LYS A 113 -20.07 -7.28 -18.89
C LYS A 113 -19.06 -7.12 -17.76
N VAL A 114 -19.17 -6.06 -16.98
CA VAL A 114 -18.16 -5.66 -15.99
C VAL A 114 -18.60 -5.97 -14.58
N GLY A 115 -17.80 -6.77 -13.88
CA GLY A 115 -17.86 -6.93 -12.43
C GLY A 115 -16.77 -6.11 -11.75
N LEU A 116 -17.14 -5.27 -10.80
CA LEU A 116 -16.21 -4.45 -10.02
C LEU A 116 -15.84 -5.15 -8.72
N LEU A 117 -14.55 -5.21 -8.40
CA LEU A 117 -14.01 -5.87 -7.22
C LEU A 117 -13.07 -4.96 -6.44
N GLY A 118 -13.26 -4.94 -5.12
CA GLY A 118 -12.52 -4.08 -4.21
C GLY A 118 -13.28 -2.81 -3.84
N ARG A 119 -13.26 -2.48 -2.55
CA ARG A 119 -14.06 -1.36 -1.98
C ARG A 119 -13.72 -0.02 -2.63
N SER A 120 -12.44 0.27 -2.84
CA SER A 120 -12.01 1.53 -3.47
C SER A 120 -12.45 1.61 -4.94
N MET A 121 -12.39 0.50 -5.69
CA MET A 121 -12.86 0.48 -7.09
C MET A 121 -14.36 0.76 -7.17
N LEU A 122 -15.17 0.09 -6.36
CA LEU A 122 -16.62 0.32 -6.28
C LEU A 122 -16.94 1.77 -5.92
N ASN A 123 -16.25 2.34 -4.93
CA ASN A 123 -16.48 3.72 -4.49
C ASN A 123 -16.10 4.74 -5.55
N VAL A 124 -14.94 4.58 -6.21
CA VAL A 124 -14.47 5.53 -7.23
C VAL A 124 -15.36 5.49 -8.47
N VAL A 125 -15.67 4.30 -8.98
CA VAL A 125 -16.55 4.16 -10.16
C VAL A 125 -17.95 4.68 -9.83
N GLY A 126 -18.51 4.32 -8.67
CA GLY A 126 -19.82 4.81 -8.24
C GLY A 126 -19.88 6.33 -8.16
N LYS A 127 -18.89 6.96 -7.51
CA LYS A 127 -18.83 8.42 -7.41
C LYS A 127 -18.56 9.11 -8.76
N ALA A 128 -17.73 8.52 -9.60
CA ALA A 128 -17.48 9.08 -10.93
C ALA A 128 -18.72 9.03 -11.84
N ARG A 129 -19.54 7.97 -11.71
CA ARG A 129 -20.84 7.87 -12.40
C ARG A 129 -21.85 8.89 -11.85
N GLU A 130 -22.01 8.98 -10.53
CA GLU A 130 -22.87 9.94 -9.87
C GLU A 130 -22.57 11.39 -10.28
N LEU A 131 -21.29 11.72 -10.43
CA LEU A 131 -20.80 13.03 -10.84
C LEU A 131 -20.79 13.24 -12.36
N GLY A 132 -21.19 12.25 -13.16
CA GLY A 132 -21.26 12.33 -14.63
C GLY A 132 -19.91 12.25 -15.36
N TYR A 133 -18.81 11.88 -14.67
CA TYR A 133 -17.49 11.69 -15.29
C TYR A 133 -17.37 10.35 -16.06
N MET A 134 -18.14 9.34 -15.64
CA MET A 134 -18.20 8.04 -16.29
C MET A 134 -19.64 7.76 -16.73
N ARG A 135 -19.91 7.91 -18.02
CA ARG A 135 -21.24 7.71 -18.59
C ARG A 135 -21.28 6.39 -19.35
N PHE A 136 -21.56 5.32 -18.62
CA PHE A 136 -21.74 3.97 -19.17
C PHE A 136 -23.14 3.47 -18.83
N PRO A 137 -23.76 2.66 -19.71
CA PRO A 137 -25.08 2.09 -19.45
C PRO A 137 -25.07 1.16 -18.25
N ASP A 138 -26.16 1.09 -17.52
CA ASP A 138 -26.26 0.28 -16.29
C ASP A 138 -26.13 -1.21 -16.56
N ASP A 139 -26.61 -1.66 -17.71
CA ASP A 139 -26.52 -3.05 -18.14
C ASP A 139 -25.09 -3.51 -18.51
N LEU A 140 -24.11 -2.60 -18.59
CA LEU A 140 -22.69 -2.93 -18.66
C LEU A 140 -22.22 -3.64 -17.39
N PHE A 141 -22.80 -3.30 -16.24
CA PHE A 141 -22.34 -3.78 -14.92
C PHE A 141 -23.19 -4.94 -14.42
N PHE A 142 -22.56 -5.90 -13.77
CA PHE A 142 -23.26 -6.96 -13.07
C PHE A 142 -22.78 -7.10 -11.62
N PRO A 143 -23.68 -7.51 -10.69
CA PRO A 143 -23.30 -7.84 -9.32
C PRO A 143 -22.39 -9.06 -9.29
N ILE A 144 -21.26 -8.99 -8.59
CA ILE A 144 -20.26 -10.07 -8.57
C ILE A 144 -20.82 -11.43 -8.11
N LYS A 145 -21.91 -11.44 -7.36
CA LYS A 145 -22.62 -12.67 -6.94
C LYS A 145 -23.17 -13.46 -8.13
N GLN A 146 -23.45 -12.79 -9.24
CA GLN A 146 -24.00 -13.36 -10.48
C GLN A 146 -22.92 -13.76 -11.49
N ILE A 147 -21.64 -13.77 -11.11
CA ILE A 147 -20.52 -14.09 -12.02
C ILE A 147 -20.66 -15.48 -12.66
N ARG A 148 -21.34 -16.41 -11.98
CA ARG A 148 -21.54 -17.78 -12.47
C ARG A 148 -22.60 -17.88 -13.56
N ASP A 149 -23.45 -16.87 -13.67
CA ASP A 149 -24.56 -16.82 -14.64
C ASP A 149 -24.11 -16.27 -16.00
N LEU A 150 -22.88 -15.75 -16.10
CA LEU A 150 -22.32 -15.15 -17.31
C LEU A 150 -21.34 -16.11 -17.99
N PRO A 151 -21.35 -16.17 -19.34
CA PRO A 151 -20.32 -16.85 -20.11
C PRO A 151 -18.94 -16.25 -19.82
N ASP A 152 -17.91 -17.08 -19.74
CA ASP A 152 -16.55 -16.63 -19.43
C ASP A 152 -16.07 -15.56 -20.44
N ARG A 153 -16.36 -15.73 -21.72
CA ARG A 153 -15.97 -14.79 -22.77
C ARG A 153 -16.66 -13.43 -22.66
N GLU A 154 -17.80 -13.34 -22.00
CA GLU A 154 -18.54 -12.11 -21.77
C GLU A 154 -18.19 -11.46 -20.41
N THR A 155 -17.35 -12.10 -19.62
CA THR A 155 -17.02 -11.64 -18.27
C THR A 155 -15.73 -10.80 -18.24
N PHE A 156 -15.84 -9.60 -17.70
CA PHE A 156 -14.73 -8.69 -17.42
C PHE A 156 -14.72 -8.29 -15.94
N LEU A 157 -13.61 -8.51 -15.26
CA LEU A 157 -13.45 -8.17 -13.84
C LEU A 157 -12.44 -7.05 -13.69
N LEU A 158 -12.90 -5.90 -13.21
CA LEU A 158 -12.04 -4.76 -12.91
C LEU A 158 -11.82 -4.67 -11.40
N MET A 159 -10.55 -4.70 -10.96
CA MET A 159 -10.26 -4.90 -9.55
C MET A 159 -9.05 -4.13 -9.04
N THR A 160 -8.98 -4.04 -7.72
CA THR A 160 -7.79 -3.59 -6.98
C THR A 160 -6.85 -4.76 -6.67
N GLY A 161 -5.62 -4.46 -6.23
CA GLY A 161 -4.60 -5.46 -5.88
C GLY A 161 -3.40 -5.43 -6.82
N SER A 162 -3.24 -4.34 -7.57
CA SER A 162 -2.09 -4.13 -8.46
C SER A 162 -0.75 -3.98 -7.72
N GLN A 163 -0.79 -3.77 -6.41
CA GLN A 163 0.38 -3.60 -5.54
C GLN A 163 0.65 -4.82 -4.64
N GLY A 164 -0.08 -5.91 -4.84
CA GLY A 164 0.12 -7.16 -4.07
C GLY A 164 -0.34 -7.07 -2.61
N GLU A 165 -1.19 -6.10 -2.28
CA GLU A 165 -1.73 -5.95 -0.93
C GLU A 165 -2.52 -7.20 -0.53
N SER A 166 -2.23 -7.76 0.65
CA SER A 166 -2.76 -9.06 1.08
C SER A 166 -4.28 -9.15 1.13
N MET A 167 -4.94 -8.05 1.46
CA MET A 167 -6.41 -7.98 1.57
C MET A 167 -7.10 -7.55 0.27
N ALA A 168 -6.36 -7.23 -0.77
CA ALA A 168 -6.93 -6.82 -2.05
C ALA A 168 -7.60 -7.98 -2.79
N ALA A 169 -8.54 -7.66 -3.69
CA ALA A 169 -9.34 -8.67 -4.38
C ALA A 169 -8.49 -9.67 -5.15
N LEU A 170 -7.51 -9.21 -5.94
CA LEU A 170 -6.65 -10.10 -6.74
C LEU A 170 -5.78 -11.01 -5.86
N SER A 171 -5.20 -10.50 -4.78
CA SER A 171 -4.38 -11.29 -3.86
C SER A 171 -5.21 -12.40 -3.18
N ARG A 172 -6.45 -12.12 -2.83
CA ARG A 172 -7.38 -13.13 -2.29
C ARG A 172 -7.78 -14.16 -3.34
N ILE A 173 -7.99 -13.75 -4.60
CA ILE A 173 -8.27 -14.68 -5.71
C ILE A 173 -7.07 -15.59 -5.94
N SER A 174 -5.84 -15.08 -5.93
CA SER A 174 -4.62 -15.87 -6.14
C SER A 174 -4.35 -16.89 -5.03
N ARG A 175 -4.99 -16.74 -3.86
CA ARG A 175 -4.94 -17.69 -2.74
C ARG A 175 -6.18 -18.60 -2.64
N GLY A 176 -7.16 -18.44 -3.55
CA GLY A 176 -8.44 -19.16 -3.48
C GLY A 176 -9.37 -18.71 -2.35
N GLU A 177 -9.11 -17.56 -1.73
CA GLU A 177 -9.84 -17.03 -0.56
C GLU A 177 -10.99 -16.09 -0.94
N HIS A 178 -11.21 -15.82 -2.22
CA HIS A 178 -12.27 -14.89 -2.62
C HIS A 178 -13.63 -15.59 -2.68
N GLN A 179 -14.63 -15.03 -1.98
CA GLN A 179 -15.94 -15.65 -1.77
C GLN A 179 -16.68 -16.02 -3.07
N HIS A 180 -16.57 -15.23 -4.13
CA HIS A 180 -17.36 -15.38 -5.35
C HIS A 180 -16.52 -15.73 -6.58
N VAL A 181 -15.23 -15.44 -6.59
CA VAL A 181 -14.37 -15.59 -7.75
C VAL A 181 -13.28 -16.61 -7.46
N GLN A 182 -13.27 -17.69 -8.22
CA GLN A 182 -12.18 -18.66 -8.27
C GLN A 182 -11.49 -18.52 -9.62
N LEU A 183 -10.15 -18.61 -9.63
CA LEU A 183 -9.37 -18.53 -10.86
C LEU A 183 -9.60 -19.78 -11.73
N LYS A 184 -9.66 -19.59 -13.04
CA LYS A 184 -9.74 -20.63 -14.04
C LYS A 184 -8.50 -20.59 -14.94
N THR A 185 -8.12 -21.73 -15.51
CA THR A 185 -6.98 -21.81 -16.43
C THR A 185 -7.19 -21.02 -17.74
N SER A 186 -8.45 -20.77 -18.11
CA SER A 186 -8.82 -19.92 -19.25
C SER A 186 -8.77 -18.42 -18.97
N ASP A 187 -8.55 -17.99 -17.72
CA ASP A 187 -8.55 -16.59 -17.34
C ASP A 187 -7.32 -15.87 -17.88
N THR A 188 -7.54 -14.64 -18.34
CA THR A 188 -6.47 -13.69 -18.68
C THR A 188 -6.43 -12.59 -17.63
N VAL A 189 -5.30 -12.46 -16.92
CA VAL A 189 -5.09 -11.45 -15.87
C VAL A 189 -4.12 -10.39 -16.38
N ILE A 190 -4.53 -9.12 -16.38
CA ILE A 190 -3.75 -7.99 -16.87
C ILE A 190 -3.39 -7.06 -15.71
N PHE A 191 -2.10 -6.83 -15.48
CA PHE A 191 -1.59 -5.87 -14.51
C PHE A 191 -1.39 -4.51 -15.20
N SER A 192 -2.44 -3.69 -15.25
CA SER A 192 -2.37 -2.33 -15.82
C SER A 192 -1.88 -1.30 -14.77
N ALA A 193 -0.80 -1.66 -14.09
CA ALA A 193 -0.10 -0.83 -13.11
C ALA A 193 1.36 -1.30 -13.02
N SER A 194 2.25 -0.41 -12.60
CA SER A 194 3.62 -0.79 -12.21
C SER A 194 3.71 -0.89 -10.68
N PRO A 195 4.52 -1.82 -10.14
CA PRO A 195 4.79 -1.85 -8.71
C PRO A 195 5.41 -0.52 -8.25
N ILE A 196 4.92 0.04 -7.16
CA ILE A 196 5.60 1.13 -6.48
C ILE A 196 6.83 0.59 -5.72
N PRO A 197 7.86 1.41 -5.47
CA PRO A 197 9.01 1.00 -4.68
C PRO A 197 8.58 0.33 -3.36
N GLY A 198 9.19 -0.82 -3.04
CA GLY A 198 8.84 -1.64 -1.86
C GLY A 198 7.80 -2.72 -2.10
N ASN A 199 6.93 -2.63 -3.12
CA ASN A 199 5.87 -3.62 -3.37
C ASN A 199 6.23 -4.68 -4.42
N THR A 200 7.38 -4.57 -5.07
CA THR A 200 7.78 -5.46 -6.18
C THR A 200 7.71 -6.93 -5.81
N ILE A 201 8.21 -7.32 -4.64
CA ILE A 201 8.21 -8.71 -4.17
C ILE A 201 6.79 -9.25 -4.02
N SER A 202 5.89 -8.50 -3.37
CA SER A 202 4.49 -8.89 -3.17
C SER A 202 3.73 -9.03 -4.50
N VAL A 203 4.00 -8.13 -5.45
CA VAL A 203 3.39 -8.17 -6.79
C VAL A 203 3.88 -9.40 -7.54
N MET A 204 5.21 -9.67 -7.56
CA MET A 204 5.77 -10.85 -8.23
C MET A 204 5.26 -12.14 -7.62
N HIS A 205 5.18 -12.25 -6.30
CA HIS A 205 4.57 -13.41 -5.64
C HIS A 205 3.11 -13.63 -6.05
N THR A 206 2.34 -12.55 -6.23
CA THR A 206 0.96 -12.65 -6.70
C THR A 206 0.90 -13.15 -8.14
N ILE A 207 1.75 -12.63 -9.03
CA ILE A 207 1.88 -13.06 -10.42
C ILE A 207 2.25 -14.54 -10.50
N ASP A 208 3.26 -14.97 -9.74
CA ASP A 208 3.70 -16.36 -9.71
C ASP A 208 2.56 -17.33 -9.29
N LYS A 209 1.79 -16.94 -8.27
CA LYS A 209 0.62 -17.74 -7.84
C LYS A 209 -0.42 -17.86 -8.94
N LEU A 210 -0.74 -16.76 -9.64
CA LEU A 210 -1.70 -16.77 -10.74
C LEU A 210 -1.24 -17.66 -11.89
N ILE A 211 0.05 -17.62 -12.26
CA ILE A 211 0.65 -18.46 -13.28
C ILE A 211 0.63 -19.93 -12.86
N LYS A 212 0.99 -20.24 -11.61
CA LYS A 212 0.94 -21.60 -11.05
C LYS A 212 -0.47 -22.20 -11.07
N LEU A 213 -1.50 -21.37 -10.95
CA LEU A 213 -2.90 -21.76 -11.08
C LEU A 213 -3.36 -21.89 -12.54
N GLY A 214 -2.49 -21.64 -13.52
CA GLY A 214 -2.73 -21.82 -14.94
C GLY A 214 -3.30 -20.63 -15.68
N ALA A 215 -3.46 -19.46 -15.05
CA ALA A 215 -3.95 -18.26 -15.73
C ALA A 215 -2.88 -17.68 -16.68
N LYS A 216 -3.33 -17.06 -17.78
CA LYS A 216 -2.49 -16.23 -18.64
C LYS A 216 -2.30 -14.86 -18.00
N VAL A 217 -1.08 -14.54 -17.56
CA VAL A 217 -0.79 -13.27 -16.91
C VAL A 217 -0.02 -12.33 -17.82
N ILE A 218 -0.51 -11.10 -17.97
CA ILE A 218 0.09 -10.04 -18.78
C ILE A 218 0.53 -8.93 -17.84
N TYR A 219 1.84 -8.69 -17.78
CA TYR A 219 2.48 -7.72 -16.88
C TYR A 219 3.80 -7.22 -17.50
N GLY A 220 4.33 -6.12 -16.95
CA GLY A 220 5.61 -5.54 -17.38
C GLY A 220 5.47 -4.35 -18.31
N LYS A 221 6.49 -3.49 -18.29
CA LYS A 221 6.53 -2.23 -19.05
C LYS A 221 6.56 -2.47 -20.58
N ASP A 222 7.19 -3.56 -21.00
CA ASP A 222 7.32 -3.97 -22.41
C ASP A 222 6.00 -4.33 -23.08
N LYS A 223 4.97 -4.61 -22.29
CA LYS A 223 3.62 -4.94 -22.83
C LYS A 223 2.82 -3.71 -23.23
N GLY A 224 3.26 -2.49 -22.87
CA GLY A 224 2.57 -1.25 -23.20
C GLY A 224 1.14 -1.15 -22.66
N ILE A 225 0.93 -1.72 -21.46
CA ILE A 225 -0.37 -1.76 -20.78
C ILE A 225 -0.47 -0.78 -19.62
N HIS A 226 0.60 -0.05 -19.33
CA HIS A 226 0.67 0.94 -18.27
C HIS A 226 1.62 2.08 -18.66
N VAL A 227 1.25 3.29 -18.28
CA VAL A 227 2.10 4.49 -18.28
C VAL A 227 2.02 5.15 -16.93
N SER A 228 3.07 5.87 -16.55
CA SER A 228 3.12 6.61 -15.29
C SER A 228 2.07 7.73 -15.26
N GLY A 229 1.58 8.04 -14.07
CA GLY A 229 0.79 9.25 -13.79
C GLY A 229 1.64 10.47 -13.48
N HIS A 230 2.97 10.29 -13.40
CA HIS A 230 3.94 11.33 -13.02
C HIS A 230 4.79 11.74 -14.22
N GLY A 231 5.11 13.02 -14.30
CA GLY A 231 5.91 13.62 -15.36
C GLY A 231 7.38 13.20 -15.32
N CYS A 232 7.95 12.88 -16.49
CA CYS A 232 9.38 12.68 -16.69
C CYS A 232 10.13 14.02 -16.74
N GLN A 233 11.43 13.99 -17.02
CA GLN A 233 12.29 15.18 -16.97
C GLN A 233 11.79 16.33 -17.86
N GLU A 234 11.29 16.05 -19.07
CA GLU A 234 10.81 17.09 -19.97
C GLU A 234 9.48 17.70 -19.50
N ASP A 235 8.59 16.89 -18.88
CA ASP A 235 7.40 17.43 -18.20
C ASP A 235 7.79 18.39 -17.06
N GLN A 236 8.80 18.02 -16.28
CA GLN A 236 9.32 18.83 -15.17
C GLN A 236 9.94 20.14 -15.67
N LYS A 237 10.73 20.09 -16.76
CA LYS A 237 11.28 21.28 -17.40
C LYS A 237 10.18 22.20 -17.95
N TRP A 238 9.13 21.63 -18.53
CA TRP A 238 7.97 22.42 -18.97
C TRP A 238 7.29 23.12 -17.81
N MET A 239 7.07 22.43 -16.69
CA MET A 239 6.50 23.05 -15.49
C MET A 239 7.35 24.22 -15.00
N LEU A 240 8.67 24.05 -14.92
CA LEU A 240 9.60 25.10 -14.53
C LEU A 240 9.60 26.29 -15.52
N GLY A 241 9.61 25.99 -16.83
CA GLY A 241 9.58 27.00 -17.88
C GLY A 241 8.28 27.82 -17.93
N LEU A 242 7.13 27.17 -17.69
CA LEU A 242 5.82 27.83 -17.63
C LEU A 242 5.67 28.70 -16.38
N THR A 243 6.17 28.24 -15.23
CA THR A 243 5.95 28.92 -13.96
C THR A 243 7.07 29.90 -13.60
N ARG A 244 8.30 29.69 -14.07
CA ARG A 244 9.49 30.54 -13.84
C ARG A 244 9.62 30.99 -12.37
N PRO A 245 9.71 30.03 -11.42
CA PRO A 245 9.64 30.32 -10.01
C PRO A 245 10.95 30.99 -9.52
N LYS A 246 10.84 31.89 -8.52
CA LYS A 246 12.00 32.41 -7.80
C LYS A 246 12.62 31.36 -6.90
N TYR A 247 11.80 30.61 -6.15
CA TYR A 247 12.21 29.51 -5.26
C TYR A 247 11.61 28.20 -5.72
N PHE A 248 12.35 27.11 -5.47
CA PHE A 248 11.94 25.77 -5.87
C PHE A 248 12.09 24.77 -4.73
N ILE A 249 11.04 23.99 -4.47
CA ILE A 249 11.04 22.89 -3.52
C ILE A 249 10.58 21.64 -4.26
N PRO A 250 11.47 20.68 -4.57
CA PRO A 250 11.06 19.39 -5.09
C PRO A 250 10.28 18.63 -4.02
N VAL A 251 9.14 18.07 -4.37
CA VAL A 251 8.31 17.29 -3.46
C VAL A 251 7.98 15.95 -4.10
N HIS A 252 7.45 15.03 -3.30
CA HIS A 252 7.12 13.69 -3.76
C HIS A 252 8.34 12.89 -4.27
N GLY A 253 8.18 11.57 -4.42
CA GLY A 253 9.29 10.70 -4.81
C GLY A 253 10.31 10.48 -3.69
N GLU A 254 11.38 9.79 -4.02
CA GLU A 254 12.48 9.51 -3.10
C GLU A 254 13.52 10.65 -3.12
N TYR A 255 14.32 10.77 -2.06
CA TYR A 255 15.30 11.85 -1.90
C TYR A 255 16.21 12.03 -3.12
N ARG A 256 16.72 10.94 -3.73
CA ARG A 256 17.53 11.01 -4.95
C ARG A 256 16.80 11.65 -6.13
N MET A 257 15.48 11.39 -6.26
CA MET A 257 14.64 12.00 -7.29
C MET A 257 14.48 13.50 -7.06
N GLN A 258 14.28 13.90 -5.81
CA GLN A 258 14.18 15.32 -5.43
C GLN A 258 15.48 16.06 -5.70
N VAL A 259 16.64 15.47 -5.39
CA VAL A 259 17.95 16.04 -5.70
C VAL A 259 18.13 16.25 -7.20
N LEU A 260 17.74 15.26 -8.03
CA LEU A 260 17.82 15.37 -9.50
C LEU A 260 16.87 16.45 -10.03
N HIS A 261 15.65 16.55 -9.50
CA HIS A 261 14.72 17.60 -9.87
C HIS A 261 15.23 18.98 -9.50
N GLY A 262 15.89 19.12 -8.34
CA GLY A 262 16.58 20.34 -7.95
C GLY A 262 17.68 20.74 -8.95
N ARG A 263 18.49 19.77 -9.43
CA ARG A 263 19.49 20.01 -10.50
C ARG A 263 18.83 20.42 -11.82
N THR A 264 17.71 19.81 -12.17
CA THR A 264 16.92 20.20 -13.33
C THR A 264 16.42 21.66 -13.20
N ALA A 265 15.92 22.06 -12.01
CA ALA A 265 15.51 23.43 -11.76
C ALA A 265 16.65 24.43 -11.93
N VAL A 266 17.86 24.10 -11.44
CA VAL A 266 19.06 24.95 -11.63
C VAL A 266 19.40 25.06 -13.13
N SER A 267 19.33 23.97 -13.88
CA SER A 267 19.59 23.98 -15.32
C SER A 267 18.56 24.81 -16.11
N MET A 268 17.36 25.00 -15.55
CA MET A 268 16.28 25.83 -16.11
C MET A 268 16.32 27.29 -15.62
N GLY A 269 17.38 27.69 -14.88
CA GLY A 269 17.62 29.07 -14.50
C GLY A 269 17.22 29.44 -13.06
N VAL A 270 16.77 28.51 -12.24
CA VAL A 270 16.59 28.75 -10.80
C VAL A 270 17.96 28.85 -10.14
N HIS A 271 18.20 29.91 -9.36
CA HIS A 271 19.48 30.06 -8.66
C HIS A 271 19.72 28.90 -7.68
N PRO A 272 20.92 28.32 -7.58
CA PRO A 272 21.18 27.16 -6.71
C PRO A 272 20.76 27.37 -5.24
N GLU A 273 20.98 28.56 -4.70
CA GLU A 273 20.59 28.92 -3.33
C GLU A 273 19.06 29.04 -3.12
N ASN A 274 18.30 29.10 -4.22
CA ASN A 274 16.84 29.17 -4.21
C ASN A 274 16.18 27.78 -4.33
N VAL A 275 16.97 26.71 -4.35
CA VAL A 275 16.48 25.32 -4.37
C VAL A 275 16.64 24.70 -3.00
N LEU A 276 15.53 24.29 -2.39
CA LEU A 276 15.52 23.64 -1.07
C LEU A 276 14.97 22.21 -1.18
N VAL A 277 15.85 21.23 -1.01
CA VAL A 277 15.45 19.79 -0.92
C VAL A 277 15.20 19.48 0.53
N MET A 278 14.06 18.86 0.82
CA MET A 278 13.56 18.66 2.18
C MET A 278 13.15 17.22 2.42
N GLU A 279 13.27 16.79 3.67
CA GLU A 279 12.75 15.53 4.16
C GLU A 279 11.46 15.73 4.98
N ASN A 280 10.77 14.63 5.30
CA ASN A 280 9.59 14.71 6.16
C ASN A 280 9.97 15.25 7.55
N GLY A 281 9.29 16.29 7.98
CA GLY A 281 9.56 16.99 9.24
C GLY A 281 10.36 18.27 9.08
N ASP A 282 11.02 18.48 7.95
CA ASP A 282 11.67 19.74 7.67
C ASP A 282 10.64 20.86 7.48
N VAL A 283 11.02 22.07 7.89
CA VAL A 283 10.18 23.26 7.79
C VAL A 283 10.83 24.26 6.84
N ALA A 284 10.08 24.71 5.84
CA ALA A 284 10.48 25.80 4.96
C ALA A 284 9.79 27.10 5.38
N GLU A 285 10.59 28.12 5.67
CA GLU A 285 10.10 29.49 5.90
C GLU A 285 10.22 30.29 4.62
N LEU A 286 9.08 30.59 3.99
CA LEU A 286 9.01 31.38 2.76
C LEU A 286 8.65 32.83 3.08
N ARG A 287 9.52 33.75 2.65
CA ARG A 287 9.32 35.21 2.72
C ARG A 287 9.38 35.79 1.29
N PRO A 288 8.97 37.03 1.06
CA PRO A 288 9.03 37.64 -0.27
C PRO A 288 10.43 37.65 -0.91
N ASP A 289 11.47 37.71 -0.08
CA ASP A 289 12.87 37.84 -0.47
C ASP A 289 13.76 36.66 -0.09
N SER A 290 13.27 35.70 0.68
CA SER A 290 14.07 34.55 1.15
C SER A 290 13.28 33.26 1.28
N LEU A 291 13.98 32.14 1.09
CA LEU A 291 13.52 30.79 1.43
C LEU A 291 14.56 30.19 2.38
N LEU A 292 14.15 29.90 3.61
CA LEU A 292 15.03 29.44 4.68
C LEU A 292 14.52 28.09 5.23
N GLN A 293 15.44 27.26 5.70
CA GLN A 293 15.08 26.08 6.47
C GLN A 293 14.86 26.47 7.93
N GLY A 294 13.67 26.20 8.44
CA GLY A 294 13.29 26.44 9.84
C GLY A 294 13.64 25.25 10.75
N SER A 295 13.27 25.36 12.01
CA SER A 295 13.45 24.27 12.97
C SER A 295 12.53 23.09 12.60
N PRO A 296 13.06 21.85 12.52
CA PRO A 296 12.27 20.70 12.13
C PRO A 296 11.17 20.38 13.16
N VAL A 297 10.09 19.78 12.69
CA VAL A 297 9.02 19.25 13.54
C VAL A 297 9.12 17.74 13.62
N LYS A 298 8.58 17.16 14.70
CA LYS A 298 8.52 15.70 14.83
C LYS A 298 7.80 15.08 13.64
N SER A 299 8.46 14.16 12.97
CA SER A 299 7.94 13.40 11.84
C SER A 299 8.21 11.91 12.02
N GLY A 300 7.60 11.07 11.21
CA GLY A 300 7.80 9.63 11.21
C GLY A 300 6.48 8.85 11.26
N VAL A 301 6.59 7.52 11.32
CA VAL A 301 5.44 6.63 11.39
C VAL A 301 5.08 6.40 12.86
N GLU A 302 3.86 6.71 13.24
CA GLU A 302 3.27 6.33 14.52
C GLU A 302 2.28 5.20 14.30
N LEU A 303 2.46 4.09 15.01
CA LEU A 303 1.57 2.94 14.94
C LEU A 303 0.49 3.08 16.00
N LEU A 304 -0.76 3.09 15.55
CA LEU A 304 -1.93 3.15 16.44
C LEU A 304 -2.44 1.74 16.74
N ASP A 305 -2.85 1.49 17.96
CA ASP A 305 -3.54 0.26 18.29
C ASP A 305 -4.92 0.22 17.59
N SER A 306 -5.33 -0.98 17.18
CA SER A 306 -6.63 -1.21 16.55
C SER A 306 -7.82 -0.78 17.43
N SER A 307 -7.64 -0.81 18.75
CA SER A 307 -8.61 -0.31 19.74
C SER A 307 -8.69 1.22 19.82
N ARG A 308 -7.83 1.96 19.12
CA ARG A 308 -7.71 3.44 19.14
C ARG A 308 -7.37 4.03 20.52
N THR A 309 -6.80 3.24 21.42
CA THR A 309 -6.50 3.67 22.79
C THR A 309 -5.13 4.32 22.97
N GLY A 310 -4.29 4.37 21.94
CA GLY A 310 -3.00 5.05 22.00
C GLY A 310 -2.00 4.62 20.94
N ILE A 311 -0.83 5.26 20.99
CA ILE A 311 0.33 4.94 20.15
C ILE A 311 0.96 3.65 20.70
N VAL A 312 1.26 2.72 19.81
CA VAL A 312 1.94 1.46 20.17
C VAL A 312 3.42 1.73 20.35
N ASP A 313 3.93 1.51 21.55
CA ASP A 313 5.36 1.63 21.85
C ASP A 313 6.18 0.57 21.09
N THR A 314 7.42 0.93 20.75
CA THR A 314 8.39 0.04 20.11
C THR A 314 8.64 -1.24 20.92
N ARG A 315 8.56 -1.18 22.25
CA ARG A 315 8.65 -2.33 23.14
C ARG A 315 7.51 -3.31 22.88
N VAL A 316 6.27 -2.83 22.81
CA VAL A 316 5.09 -3.67 22.55
C VAL A 316 5.18 -4.34 21.17
N LEU A 317 5.75 -3.65 20.18
CA LEU A 317 5.97 -4.22 18.84
C LEU A 317 6.98 -5.35 18.86
N LYS A 318 8.09 -5.19 19.57
CA LYS A 318 9.10 -6.26 19.77
C LYS A 318 8.51 -7.47 20.49
N GLU A 319 7.76 -7.23 21.55
CA GLU A 319 7.06 -8.30 22.28
C GLU A 319 6.07 -9.05 21.38
N ARG A 320 5.26 -8.32 20.59
CA ARG A 320 4.34 -8.95 19.62
C ARG A 320 5.06 -9.74 18.54
N GLN A 321 6.19 -9.25 18.06
CA GLN A 321 7.00 -9.97 17.07
C GLN A 321 7.59 -11.24 17.66
N GLN A 322 8.15 -11.16 18.86
CA GLN A 322 8.66 -12.30 19.59
C GLN A 322 7.57 -13.36 19.85
N LEU A 323 6.38 -12.93 20.28
CA LEU A 323 5.22 -13.83 20.46
C LEU A 323 4.77 -14.47 19.11
N ALA A 324 4.95 -13.77 17.98
CA ALA A 324 4.62 -14.31 16.66
C ALA A 324 5.66 -15.32 16.16
N ASP A 325 6.93 -15.10 16.47
CA ASP A 325 8.05 -15.95 16.04
C ASP A 325 8.16 -17.20 16.94
N ASP A 326 8.06 -17.05 18.26
CA ASP A 326 8.30 -18.10 19.26
C ASP A 326 7.01 -18.76 19.77
N GLY A 327 5.88 -18.07 19.66
CA GLY A 327 4.61 -18.49 20.25
C GLY A 327 4.52 -18.25 21.77
N VAL A 328 3.51 -18.84 22.41
CA VAL A 328 3.23 -18.67 23.84
C VAL A 328 2.89 -20.00 24.49
N ILE A 329 3.54 -20.29 25.61
CA ILE A 329 3.20 -21.38 26.49
C ILE A 329 2.59 -20.80 27.76
N THR A 330 1.35 -21.13 28.06
CA THR A 330 0.67 -20.74 29.30
C THR A 330 0.50 -21.95 30.19
N VAL A 331 1.03 -21.88 31.40
CA VAL A 331 0.88 -22.91 32.44
C VAL A 331 0.01 -22.39 33.57
N LEU A 332 -1.10 -23.06 33.84
CA LEU A 332 -2.02 -22.74 34.92
C LEU A 332 -1.89 -23.78 36.03
N THR A 333 -1.37 -23.39 37.16
CA THR A 333 -1.21 -24.26 38.32
C THR A 333 -2.12 -23.76 39.46
N PRO A 334 -3.18 -24.48 39.84
CA PRO A 334 -4.03 -24.09 40.94
C PRO A 334 -3.37 -24.44 42.27
N ILE A 335 -3.20 -23.43 43.12
CA ILE A 335 -2.54 -23.55 44.46
C ILE A 335 -3.53 -23.05 45.52
N SER A 336 -3.66 -23.79 46.65
CA SER A 336 -4.47 -23.37 47.79
C SER A 336 -3.81 -22.22 48.55
N THR A 337 -4.56 -21.55 49.43
CA THR A 337 -4.04 -20.51 50.32
C THR A 337 -2.93 -20.98 51.26
N ASP A 338 -2.86 -22.30 51.53
CA ASP A 338 -1.82 -22.94 52.35
C ASP A 338 -0.59 -23.35 51.50
N GLY A 339 -0.55 -22.96 50.24
CA GLY A 339 0.57 -23.24 49.34
C GLY A 339 0.63 -24.69 48.84
N VAL A 340 -0.48 -25.42 48.85
CA VAL A 340 -0.55 -26.79 48.33
C VAL A 340 -1.15 -26.81 46.94
N MET A 341 -0.52 -27.54 46.02
CA MET A 341 -1.05 -27.74 44.66
C MET A 341 -2.33 -28.60 44.75
N VAL A 342 -3.47 -28.04 44.35
CA VAL A 342 -4.79 -28.67 44.51
C VAL A 342 -5.25 -29.45 43.26
N ALA A 343 -4.61 -29.23 42.15
CA ALA A 343 -4.81 -29.99 40.91
C ALA A 343 -3.55 -29.95 40.03
N PRO A 344 -3.37 -30.89 39.09
CA PRO A 344 -2.28 -30.86 38.13
C PRO A 344 -2.27 -29.59 37.29
N PRO A 345 -1.10 -29.08 36.85
CA PRO A 345 -0.98 -27.93 35.97
C PRO A 345 -1.65 -28.23 34.64
N ARG A 346 -2.24 -27.18 34.04
CA ARG A 346 -2.77 -27.22 32.69
C ARG A 346 -1.90 -26.37 31.78
N VAL A 347 -1.52 -26.94 30.65
CA VAL A 347 -0.68 -26.28 29.63
C VAL A 347 -1.51 -25.92 28.41
N ASN A 348 -1.37 -24.68 27.94
CA ASN A 348 -1.96 -24.21 26.72
C ASN A 348 -0.85 -23.65 25.82
N LEU A 349 -0.70 -24.21 24.62
CA LEU A 349 0.29 -23.83 23.63
C LEU A 349 -0.37 -23.05 22.51
N ARG A 350 0.20 -21.90 22.15
CA ARG A 350 -0.25 -21.07 21.05
C ARG A 350 0.93 -20.66 20.16
N GLY A 351 0.93 -21.13 18.89
CA GLY A 351 1.95 -20.77 17.91
C GLY A 351 3.33 -21.45 18.11
N VAL A 352 3.48 -22.35 19.07
CA VAL A 352 4.78 -22.97 19.42
C VAL A 352 5.10 -24.19 18.56
N ILE A 353 4.10 -24.85 17.95
CA ILE A 353 4.27 -26.14 17.29
C ILE A 353 3.85 -26.05 15.82
N THR A 354 4.73 -26.51 14.94
CA THR A 354 4.46 -26.57 13.50
C THR A 354 4.23 -27.98 12.95
N ASN A 355 4.82 -29.05 13.55
CA ASN A 355 4.88 -30.38 12.92
C ASN A 355 4.67 -31.59 13.83
N VAL A 356 4.29 -31.42 15.08
CA VAL A 356 4.08 -32.53 16.02
C VAL A 356 2.63 -32.53 16.51
N ASP A 357 2.09 -33.73 16.80
CA ASP A 357 0.77 -33.83 17.42
C ASP A 357 0.70 -32.97 18.69
N ALA A 358 -0.05 -31.87 18.59
CA ALA A 358 -0.18 -30.90 19.68
C ALA A 358 -0.66 -31.52 20.98
N LYS A 359 -1.48 -32.58 20.94
CA LYS A 359 -1.91 -33.34 22.11
C LYS A 359 -0.77 -34.05 22.81
N THR A 360 0.11 -34.70 22.08
CA THR A 360 1.25 -35.44 22.62
C THR A 360 2.19 -34.48 23.34
N MET A 361 2.44 -33.32 22.75
CA MET A 361 3.33 -32.32 23.36
C MET A 361 2.71 -31.64 24.59
N VAL A 362 1.43 -31.31 24.58
CA VAL A 362 0.72 -30.79 25.75
C VAL A 362 0.81 -31.80 26.90
N ASN A 363 0.48 -33.08 26.63
CA ASN A 363 0.52 -34.14 27.65
C ASN A 363 1.95 -34.41 28.19
N TRP A 364 2.97 -34.29 27.36
CA TRP A 364 4.36 -34.38 27.76
C TRP A 364 4.76 -33.20 28.64
N THR A 365 4.49 -31.97 28.19
CA THR A 365 4.80 -30.72 28.91
C THR A 365 4.07 -30.70 30.26
N GLU A 366 2.80 -31.10 30.30
CA GLU A 366 2.05 -31.19 31.58
C GLU A 366 2.69 -32.17 32.58
N ARG A 367 3.18 -33.32 32.11
CA ARG A 367 3.88 -34.30 32.95
C ARG A 367 5.20 -33.77 33.47
N GLU A 368 6.02 -33.19 32.63
CA GLU A 368 7.31 -32.62 33.02
C GLU A 368 7.15 -31.47 34.00
N ILE A 369 6.24 -30.53 33.71
CA ILE A 369 5.97 -29.42 34.63
C ILE A 369 5.41 -29.91 35.95
N ASN A 370 4.52 -30.90 35.95
CA ASN A 370 3.99 -31.47 37.18
C ASN A 370 5.11 -32.10 38.01
N TRP A 371 6.00 -32.89 37.40
CA TRP A 371 7.14 -33.51 38.06
C TRP A 371 8.11 -32.45 38.64
N VAL A 372 8.43 -31.41 37.87
CA VAL A 372 9.32 -30.32 38.32
C VAL A 372 8.69 -29.55 39.49
N LEU A 373 7.42 -29.18 39.38
CA LEU A 373 6.70 -28.44 40.42
C LEU A 373 6.61 -29.27 41.71
N GLU A 374 6.25 -30.55 41.67
CA GLU A 374 6.16 -31.42 42.83
C GLU A 374 7.51 -31.57 43.54
N ASN A 375 8.61 -31.71 42.79
CA ASN A 375 9.93 -31.88 43.35
C ASN A 375 10.50 -30.56 43.90
N ARG A 376 10.39 -29.45 43.19
CA ARG A 376 10.86 -28.15 43.68
C ARG A 376 9.97 -27.56 44.76
N TRP A 377 8.66 -27.79 44.68
CA TRP A 377 7.73 -27.32 45.72
C TRP A 377 8.07 -27.93 47.09
N LYS A 378 8.32 -29.24 47.15
CA LYS A 378 8.77 -29.91 48.36
C LYS A 378 10.06 -29.31 48.92
N GLN A 379 11.00 -28.94 48.04
CA GLN A 379 12.27 -28.32 48.48
C GLN A 379 12.06 -26.87 48.98
N LEU A 380 11.17 -26.11 48.36
CA LEU A 380 10.84 -24.73 48.75
C LEU A 380 10.09 -24.72 50.11
N VAL A 381 9.09 -25.57 50.28
CA VAL A 381 8.35 -25.70 51.53
C VAL A 381 9.27 -26.14 52.67
N LEU A 382 10.23 -27.03 52.41
CA LEU A 382 11.26 -27.42 53.37
C LEU A 382 12.21 -26.26 53.73
N LYS A 383 12.58 -25.43 52.79
CA LYS A 383 13.46 -24.26 53.03
C LYS A 383 12.76 -23.12 53.79
N THR A 384 11.45 -22.95 53.60
CA THR A 384 10.67 -21.88 54.24
C THR A 384 10.11 -22.25 55.62
N GLY A 385 10.38 -23.47 56.08
CA GLY A 385 9.90 -23.95 57.41
C GLY A 385 8.37 -23.97 57.50
N GLY A 386 7.66 -24.22 56.41
CA GLY A 386 6.19 -24.30 56.35
C GLY A 386 5.44 -22.96 56.34
N LYS A 387 6.14 -21.83 56.15
CA LYS A 387 5.50 -20.54 55.88
C LYS A 387 5.11 -20.43 54.42
N SER A 388 4.01 -19.71 54.14
CA SER A 388 3.52 -19.48 52.78
C SER A 388 4.63 -18.98 51.85
N VAL A 389 4.83 -19.67 50.74
CA VAL A 389 5.78 -19.26 49.70
C VAL A 389 5.12 -18.15 48.86
N GLU A 390 5.74 -16.98 48.78
CA GLU A 390 5.26 -15.92 47.88
C GLU A 390 5.33 -16.42 46.43
N VAL A 391 4.18 -16.43 45.75
CA VAL A 391 3.98 -17.02 44.43
C VAL A 391 4.83 -16.31 43.35
N ASP A 392 5.18 -15.05 43.56
CA ASP A 392 6.02 -14.26 42.66
C ASP A 392 7.42 -14.82 42.38
N TRP A 393 7.97 -15.60 43.34
CA TRP A 393 9.28 -16.23 43.19
C TRP A 393 9.31 -17.46 42.27
N ILE A 394 8.19 -18.11 42.06
CA ILE A 394 8.09 -19.31 41.22
C ILE A 394 8.08 -18.93 39.75
N CYS A 395 7.52 -17.78 39.41
CA CYS A 395 7.50 -17.27 38.03
C CYS A 395 8.88 -16.81 37.54
N LEU A 396 9.73 -16.26 38.42
CA LEU A 396 11.05 -15.71 38.05
C LEU A 396 12.15 -16.75 37.83
N LEU A 397 12.06 -17.94 38.45
CA LEU A 397 13.08 -18.96 38.30
C LEU A 397 13.02 -19.79 37.02
N TYR A 398 11.96 -19.64 36.21
CA TYR A 398 11.71 -20.51 35.05
C TYR A 398 11.95 -19.83 33.69
N THR A 399 12.21 -18.53 33.64
CA THR A 399 12.36 -17.80 32.35
C THR A 399 13.79 -17.80 31.78
N SER A 400 14.81 -18.16 32.59
CA SER A 400 16.20 -18.10 32.09
C SER A 400 16.86 -19.46 31.81
N ASP A 401 16.45 -20.52 32.48
CA ASP A 401 17.17 -21.82 32.39
C ASP A 401 16.47 -22.86 31.50
N ALA A 402 15.19 -22.69 31.20
CA ALA A 402 14.45 -23.66 30.39
C ALA A 402 14.75 -23.59 28.89
N ALA A 403 15.30 -22.48 28.41
CA ALA A 403 15.68 -22.31 27.01
C ALA A 403 16.99 -23.04 26.64
N ASP A 404 17.89 -23.22 27.61
CA ASP A 404 19.20 -23.85 27.38
C ASP A 404 19.17 -25.40 27.52
N GLU A 405 18.19 -25.97 28.23
CA GLU A 405 18.03 -27.43 28.37
C GLU A 405 17.22 -28.09 27.22
N PHE A 406 16.52 -27.29 26.39
CA PHE A 406 15.75 -27.79 25.24
C PHE A 406 16.49 -27.74 23.92
N SER A 407 17.77 -27.38 23.88
CA SER A 407 18.61 -27.34 22.66
C SER A 407 19.43 -28.63 22.48
N CYS A 408 18.83 -29.82 22.73
CA CYS A 408 19.39 -31.11 22.32
C CYS A 408 18.43 -31.86 21.41
#